data_28dc2dc4cd3897402eaae7cbce15f576
#
_entry.id   28dc2dc4cd3897402eaae7cbce15f576
#
_cell.length_a   1.000
_cell.length_b   1.000
_cell.length_c   1.000
_cell.angle_alpha   90.00
_cell.angle_beta   90.00
_cell.angle_gamma   90.00
#
_symmetry.space_group_name_H-M   'P 1'
#
loop_
_entity.id
_entity.type
_entity.pdbx_description
1 polymer ?
#
loop_
_entity_poly.entity_id
_entity_poly.type
_entity_poly.pdbx_seq_one_letter_code
_entity_poly.pdbx_strand_id
1 'polypeptide(L)'
;MKLNKFSLLAGLFLLSACTQPGAEAQGGGGGTIEAINHTHWAINNFSVDGQSGIDIIGPYQGGGGGCCYGVSGPWRPGMTVRVDWETGVGDMDGFPGYDKWDKYLEWEKKMTSQNRQHSKVVPVPDYTGQKTCGITVHFMPCDEVKVTTSCATYNSPNYPIKEPLKMPEPKVCPK
;
A
#
# COMPACT_ATOMS: atom_id res chain seq x y z
N MET A 1 -61.29 52.95 -18.42
CA MET A 1 -59.84 52.76 -18.22
C MET A 1 -59.67 51.74 -17.09
N LYS A 2 -59.28 50.51 -17.40
CA LYS A 2 -59.17 49.40 -16.43
C LYS A 2 -57.68 49.22 -16.07
N LEU A 3 -57.35 49.40 -14.80
CA LEU A 3 -56.02 49.10 -14.28
C LEU A 3 -55.93 47.60 -13.96
N ASN A 4 -55.03 46.94 -14.66
CA ASN A 4 -54.70 45.54 -14.34
C ASN A 4 -53.66 45.52 -13.21
N LYS A 5 -54.05 44.89 -12.10
CA LYS A 5 -53.15 44.58 -11.01
C LYS A 5 -52.36 43.29 -11.34
N PHE A 6 -51.04 43.43 -11.60
CA PHE A 6 -50.14 42.29 -11.69
C PHE A 6 -49.75 41.92 -10.26
N SER A 7 -50.19 40.74 -9.84
CA SER A 7 -49.77 40.13 -8.58
C SER A 7 -48.42 39.44 -8.77
N LEU A 8 -47.40 39.97 -8.13
CA LEU A 8 -46.08 39.36 -8.06
C LEU A 8 -46.08 38.26 -7.00
N LEU A 9 -46.14 37.02 -7.45
CA LEU A 9 -45.94 35.85 -6.52
C LEU A 9 -44.43 35.69 -6.35
N ALA A 10 -43.91 36.13 -5.21
CA ALA A 10 -42.53 35.81 -4.79
C ALA A 10 -42.49 34.38 -4.25
N GLY A 11 -41.95 33.47 -5.07
CA GLY A 11 -41.71 32.08 -4.65
C GLY A 11 -40.50 32.02 -3.69
N LEU A 12 -40.78 31.75 -2.45
CA LEU A 12 -39.78 31.50 -1.40
C LEU A 12 -39.23 30.08 -1.59
N PHE A 13 -38.07 29.93 -2.22
CA PHE A 13 -37.34 28.68 -2.25
C PHE A 13 -36.68 28.44 -0.88
N LEU A 14 -37.32 27.59 -0.08
CA LEU A 14 -36.69 27.04 1.12
C LEU A 14 -35.63 26.03 0.70
N LEU A 15 -34.38 26.47 0.69
CA LEU A 15 -33.22 25.59 0.66
C LEU A 15 -33.15 24.82 1.99
N SER A 16 -33.76 23.65 2.05
CA SER A 16 -33.49 22.70 3.10
C SER A 16 -32.07 22.17 2.94
N ALA A 17 -31.13 22.85 3.60
CA ALA A 17 -29.82 22.28 3.84
C ALA A 17 -30.00 21.02 4.69
N CYS A 18 -29.86 19.84 4.10
CA CYS A 18 -29.66 18.61 4.84
C CYS A 18 -28.34 18.74 5.59
N THR A 19 -28.38 19.23 6.81
CA THR A 19 -27.32 19.01 7.79
C THR A 19 -27.38 17.53 8.15
N GLN A 20 -26.62 16.68 7.42
CA GLN A 20 -26.28 15.37 7.93
C GLN A 20 -25.53 15.59 9.25
N PRO A 21 -25.99 14.99 10.38
CA PRO A 21 -25.17 14.96 11.56
C PRO A 21 -23.85 14.30 11.15
N GLY A 22 -22.77 15.02 11.28
CA GLY A 22 -21.44 14.52 10.98
C GLY A 22 -21.28 13.20 11.73
N ALA A 23 -21.15 12.11 10.98
CA ALA A 23 -20.52 10.94 11.50
C ALA A 23 -19.10 11.43 11.89
N GLU A 24 -18.89 11.63 13.18
CA GLU A 24 -17.54 11.76 13.71
C GLU A 24 -16.81 10.54 13.20
N ALA A 25 -15.91 10.74 12.24
CA ALA A 25 -14.94 9.75 11.84
C ALA A 25 -14.09 9.50 13.09
N GLN A 26 -14.52 8.51 13.87
CA GLN A 26 -13.75 8.04 15.00
C GLN A 26 -12.40 7.58 14.44
N GLY A 27 -11.42 8.47 14.55
CA GLY A 27 -10.02 8.23 14.74
C GLY A 27 -9.34 7.10 13.96
N GLY A 28 -9.54 7.04 12.65
CA GLY A 28 -8.66 6.34 11.76
C GLY A 28 -8.11 7.33 10.75
N GLY A 29 -7.13 8.15 11.14
CA GLY A 29 -6.38 8.92 10.18
C GLY A 29 -5.80 7.93 9.17
N GLY A 30 -6.35 7.92 7.93
CA GLY A 30 -5.85 7.06 6.89
C GLY A 30 -4.36 7.31 6.67
N GLY A 31 -3.53 6.31 6.99
CA GLY A 31 -2.11 6.33 6.74
C GLY A 31 -1.79 5.84 5.34
N THR A 32 -0.53 5.66 5.05
CA THR A 32 -0.03 5.15 3.78
C THR A 32 0.15 3.63 3.81
N ILE A 33 0.14 3.02 2.63
CA ILE A 33 0.68 1.67 2.42
C ILE A 33 2.10 1.85 1.91
N GLU A 34 3.06 1.43 2.69
CA GLU A 34 4.49 1.50 2.38
C GLU A 34 5.10 0.10 2.34
N ALA A 35 6.26 -0.02 1.72
CA ALA A 35 7.02 -1.25 1.70
C ALA A 35 8.51 -1.03 1.92
N ILE A 36 9.15 -2.04 2.53
CA ILE A 36 10.60 -2.19 2.60
C ILE A 36 10.92 -3.55 1.99
N ASN A 37 11.68 -3.55 0.92
CA ASN A 37 12.12 -4.77 0.25
C ASN A 37 13.53 -5.12 0.70
N HIS A 38 13.67 -6.22 1.42
CA HIS A 38 14.95 -6.73 1.93
C HIS A 38 15.63 -7.71 0.97
N THR A 39 15.00 -8.00 -0.18
CA THR A 39 15.42 -9.06 -1.10
C THR A 39 16.12 -8.50 -2.34
N HIS A 40 16.73 -9.38 -3.10
CA HIS A 40 17.33 -9.06 -4.41
C HIS A 40 16.31 -9.05 -5.55
N TRP A 41 15.06 -9.47 -5.30
CA TRP A 41 13.96 -9.38 -6.25
C TRP A 41 13.35 -7.98 -6.26
N ALA A 42 12.84 -7.52 -7.38
CA ALA A 42 11.91 -6.39 -7.38
C ALA A 42 10.53 -6.85 -6.91
N ILE A 43 9.79 -5.97 -6.26
CA ILE A 43 8.36 -6.11 -6.02
C ILE A 43 7.65 -5.29 -7.09
N ASN A 44 7.12 -5.95 -8.10
CA ASN A 44 6.51 -5.30 -9.26
C ASN A 44 5.19 -4.62 -8.90
N ASN A 45 4.45 -5.23 -7.99
CA ASN A 45 3.23 -4.69 -7.40
C ASN A 45 2.96 -5.40 -6.08
N PHE A 46 2.18 -4.77 -5.22
CA PHE A 46 1.68 -5.40 -4.00
C PHE A 46 0.38 -4.73 -3.54
N SER A 47 -0.35 -5.45 -2.72
CA SER A 47 -1.55 -4.94 -2.06
C SER A 47 -1.67 -5.49 -0.64
N VAL A 48 -2.39 -4.76 0.20
CA VAL A 48 -2.76 -5.17 1.55
C VAL A 48 -4.28 -5.16 1.63
N ASP A 49 -4.88 -6.31 1.90
CA ASP A 49 -6.35 -6.52 1.90
C ASP A 49 -7.01 -6.00 0.61
N GLY A 50 -6.33 -6.14 -0.53
CA GLY A 50 -6.77 -5.69 -1.84
C GLY A 50 -6.55 -4.19 -2.13
N GLN A 51 -6.01 -3.42 -1.20
CA GLN A 51 -5.62 -2.02 -1.43
C GLN A 51 -4.19 -1.95 -1.95
N SER A 52 -4.00 -1.30 -3.11
CA SER A 52 -2.69 -1.21 -3.76
C SER A 52 -1.69 -0.36 -2.99
N GLY A 53 -0.44 -0.84 -2.92
CA GLY A 53 0.73 -0.07 -2.46
C GLY A 53 1.28 0.92 -3.49
N ILE A 54 0.79 0.87 -4.73
CA ILE A 54 1.01 1.77 -5.88
C ILE A 54 2.35 1.53 -6.60
N ASP A 55 3.50 1.56 -5.91
CA ASP A 55 4.81 1.61 -6.57
C ASP A 55 5.45 0.23 -6.82
N ILE A 56 6.35 0.20 -7.81
CA ILE A 56 7.36 -0.86 -7.94
C ILE A 56 8.46 -0.57 -6.92
N ILE A 57 8.79 -1.56 -6.10
CA ILE A 57 9.86 -1.45 -5.11
C ILE A 57 11.07 -2.25 -5.60
N GLY A 58 12.13 -1.55 -5.94
CA GLY A 58 13.38 -2.19 -6.38
C GLY A 58 14.04 -3.06 -5.31
N PRO A 59 15.05 -3.86 -5.68
CA PRO A 59 15.86 -4.63 -4.73
C PRO A 59 16.45 -3.77 -3.63
N TYR A 60 16.29 -4.16 -2.39
CA TYR A 60 16.86 -3.47 -1.22
C TYR A 60 16.46 -1.99 -1.12
N GLN A 61 15.21 -1.70 -1.42
CA GLN A 61 14.66 -0.34 -1.40
C GLN A 61 13.39 -0.27 -0.55
N GLY A 62 13.05 0.94 -0.13
CA GLY A 62 11.74 1.28 0.40
C GLY A 62 10.98 2.12 -0.61
N GLY A 63 9.67 2.10 -0.51
CA GLY A 63 8.77 2.87 -1.35
C GLY A 63 7.32 2.60 -1.00
N GLY A 64 6.45 2.98 -1.89
CA GLY A 64 5.01 2.91 -1.69
C GLY A 64 4.38 4.30 -1.68
N GLY A 65 3.18 4.43 -1.21
CA GLY A 65 2.45 5.69 -1.20
C GLY A 65 0.97 5.49 -1.44
N GLY A 66 0.50 4.24 -1.41
CA GLY A 66 -0.93 3.94 -1.45
C GLY A 66 -1.63 4.66 -0.32
N CYS A 67 -2.58 5.56 -0.68
CA CYS A 67 -3.30 6.34 0.31
C CYS A 67 -4.33 5.51 1.05
N CYS A 68 -4.55 5.98 2.24
CA CYS A 68 -5.78 5.85 3.01
C CYS A 68 -6.02 4.47 3.60
N TYR A 69 -4.95 3.74 3.90
CA TYR A 69 -5.03 2.52 4.67
C TYR A 69 -5.14 2.85 6.17
N GLY A 70 -6.09 2.25 6.83
CA GLY A 70 -6.24 2.34 8.28
C GLY A 70 -6.58 0.96 8.85
N VAL A 71 -5.86 0.55 9.86
CA VAL A 71 -6.28 -0.61 10.65
C VAL A 71 -7.59 -0.30 11.34
N SER A 72 -8.56 -1.20 11.21
CA SER A 72 -9.91 -0.97 11.73
C SER A 72 -9.96 -1.13 13.25
N GLY A 73 -10.18 -0.01 13.96
CA GLY A 73 -10.46 0.00 15.40
C GLY A 73 -9.25 -0.39 16.30
N PRO A 74 -9.52 -0.69 17.58
CA PRO A 74 -8.48 -1.12 18.51
C PRO A 74 -7.94 -2.50 18.15
N TRP A 75 -6.66 -2.71 18.44
CA TRP A 75 -6.04 -4.01 18.24
C TRP A 75 -6.74 -5.13 19.05
N ARG A 76 -6.82 -6.30 18.46
CA ARG A 76 -7.34 -7.50 19.08
C ARG A 76 -6.45 -8.71 18.74
N PRO A 77 -6.28 -9.66 19.65
CA PRO A 77 -5.57 -10.90 19.36
C PRO A 77 -6.13 -11.60 18.11
N GLY A 78 -5.25 -12.05 17.23
CA GLY A 78 -5.63 -12.73 16.00
C GLY A 78 -5.89 -11.81 14.81
N MET A 79 -5.70 -10.48 14.92
CA MET A 79 -5.76 -9.60 13.76
C MET A 79 -4.70 -9.96 12.74
N THR A 80 -5.13 -10.10 11.49
CA THR A 80 -4.27 -10.40 10.35
C THR A 80 -4.58 -9.50 9.18
N VAL A 81 -3.65 -9.38 8.24
CA VAL A 81 -3.85 -8.80 6.91
C VAL A 81 -3.40 -9.78 5.85
N ARG A 82 -4.01 -9.73 4.69
CA ARG A 82 -3.55 -10.45 3.51
C ARG A 82 -2.66 -9.53 2.68
N VAL A 83 -1.45 -9.98 2.41
CA VAL A 83 -0.53 -9.34 1.49
C VAL A 83 -0.45 -10.18 0.23
N ASP A 84 -0.81 -9.59 -0.91
CA ASP A 84 -0.63 -10.18 -2.24
C ASP A 84 0.47 -9.39 -2.95
N TRP A 85 1.42 -10.06 -3.61
CA TRP A 85 2.50 -9.36 -4.33
C TRP A 85 3.04 -10.18 -5.49
N GLU A 86 3.71 -9.48 -6.41
CA GLU A 86 4.45 -10.09 -7.50
C GLU A 86 5.94 -9.74 -7.36
N THR A 87 6.79 -10.75 -7.40
CA THR A 87 8.23 -10.56 -7.54
C THR A 87 8.65 -10.65 -9.00
N GLY A 88 9.66 -9.88 -9.37
CA GLY A 88 10.28 -9.90 -10.68
C GLY A 88 11.78 -9.68 -10.62
N VAL A 89 12.41 -9.65 -11.78
CA VAL A 89 13.85 -9.36 -11.88
C VAL A 89 14.08 -7.89 -11.54
N GLY A 90 14.99 -7.64 -10.62
CA GLY A 90 15.27 -6.30 -10.10
C GLY A 90 16.37 -5.53 -10.83
N ASP A 91 16.92 -6.08 -11.92
CA ASP A 91 17.97 -5.45 -12.71
C ASP A 91 17.54 -5.23 -14.16
N MET A 92 18.34 -4.44 -14.88
CA MET A 92 18.13 -4.12 -16.29
C MET A 92 19.19 -4.79 -17.18
N ASP A 93 19.78 -5.88 -16.71
CA ASP A 93 20.84 -6.58 -17.43
C ASP A 93 20.41 -7.01 -18.83
N GLY A 94 21.23 -6.63 -19.80
CA GLY A 94 20.96 -6.93 -21.21
C GLY A 94 19.83 -6.09 -21.83
N PHE A 95 19.38 -5.01 -21.17
CA PHE A 95 18.40 -4.11 -21.76
C PHE A 95 18.91 -3.53 -23.09
N PRO A 96 18.22 -3.80 -24.23
CA PRO A 96 18.75 -3.45 -25.56
C PRO A 96 18.52 -2.00 -25.98
N GLY A 97 17.77 -1.23 -25.18
CA GLY A 97 17.23 0.07 -25.56
C GLY A 97 15.88 -0.01 -26.28
N TYR A 98 15.14 1.08 -26.27
CA TYR A 98 13.82 1.16 -26.92
C TYR A 98 13.89 1.36 -28.44
N ASP A 99 15.04 1.74 -28.96
CA ASP A 99 15.31 1.91 -30.39
C ASP A 99 15.37 0.56 -31.15
N LYS A 100 15.53 -0.56 -30.43
CA LYS A 100 15.59 -1.93 -30.97
C LYS A 100 14.36 -2.71 -30.51
N TRP A 101 13.20 -2.35 -31.04
CA TRP A 101 11.90 -2.84 -30.56
C TRP A 101 11.79 -4.36 -30.48
N ASP A 102 12.22 -5.09 -31.51
CA ASP A 102 12.16 -6.57 -31.49
C ASP A 102 13.00 -7.18 -30.37
N LYS A 103 14.22 -6.63 -30.16
CA LYS A 103 15.10 -7.08 -29.06
C LYS A 103 14.56 -6.69 -27.70
N TYR A 104 13.88 -5.52 -27.60
CA TYR A 104 13.19 -5.12 -26.40
C TYR A 104 12.08 -6.11 -26.04
N LEU A 105 11.25 -6.52 -26.99
CA LEU A 105 10.18 -7.50 -26.73
C LEU A 105 10.73 -8.87 -26.30
N GLU A 106 11.82 -9.32 -26.88
CA GLU A 106 12.49 -10.56 -26.47
C GLU A 106 13.04 -10.45 -25.04
N TRP A 107 13.69 -9.34 -24.73
CA TRP A 107 14.21 -9.05 -23.40
C TRP A 107 13.08 -8.95 -22.36
N GLU A 108 12.04 -8.18 -22.63
CA GLU A 108 10.86 -8.04 -21.78
C GLU A 108 10.20 -9.39 -21.49
N LYS A 109 9.99 -10.22 -22.52
CA LYS A 109 9.46 -11.57 -22.37
C LYS A 109 10.34 -12.44 -21.46
N LYS A 110 11.66 -12.36 -21.61
CA LYS A 110 12.60 -13.06 -20.74
C LYS A 110 12.50 -12.59 -19.29
N MET A 111 12.41 -11.29 -19.05
CA MET A 111 12.30 -10.73 -17.70
C MET A 111 10.96 -11.08 -17.05
N THR A 112 9.86 -10.86 -17.74
CA THR A 112 8.51 -11.14 -17.23
C THR A 112 8.24 -12.63 -17.02
N SER A 113 8.93 -13.52 -17.75
CA SER A 113 8.82 -14.98 -17.54
C SER A 113 9.33 -15.44 -16.17
N GLN A 114 10.06 -14.59 -15.44
CA GLN A 114 10.58 -14.87 -14.11
C GLN A 114 9.68 -14.31 -13.00
N ASN A 115 8.61 -13.60 -13.37
CA ASN A 115 7.67 -13.06 -12.38
C ASN A 115 6.96 -14.17 -11.63
N ARG A 116 6.79 -13.99 -10.33
CA ARG A 116 6.11 -14.93 -9.44
C ARG A 116 5.07 -14.21 -8.61
N GLN A 117 3.86 -14.76 -8.58
CA GLN A 117 2.77 -14.30 -7.74
C GLN A 117 2.81 -14.95 -6.37
N HIS A 118 2.56 -14.17 -5.35
CA HIS A 118 2.56 -14.60 -3.96
C HIS A 118 1.34 -14.05 -3.22
N SER A 119 0.92 -14.78 -2.20
CA SER A 119 -0.12 -14.35 -1.26
C SER A 119 0.17 -14.92 0.13
N LYS A 120 0.09 -14.07 1.14
CA LYS A 120 0.30 -14.50 2.53
C LYS A 120 -0.59 -13.74 3.49
N VAL A 121 -1.18 -14.47 4.44
CA VAL A 121 -1.87 -13.87 5.58
C VAL A 121 -0.89 -13.76 6.73
N VAL A 122 -0.69 -12.55 7.23
CA VAL A 122 0.29 -12.26 8.28
C VAL A 122 -0.35 -11.57 9.47
N PRO A 123 0.12 -11.84 10.71
CA PRO A 123 -0.41 -11.18 11.89
C PRO A 123 -0.04 -9.71 11.93
N VAL A 124 -0.98 -8.87 12.35
CA VAL A 124 -0.71 -7.47 12.68
C VAL A 124 -0.18 -7.40 14.11
N PRO A 125 1.03 -6.84 14.33
CA PRO A 125 1.58 -6.68 15.67
C PRO A 125 0.67 -5.86 16.58
N ASP A 126 0.77 -6.08 17.89
CA ASP A 126 0.02 -5.31 18.88
C ASP A 126 0.41 -3.83 18.85
N TYR A 127 -0.57 -2.99 18.57
CA TYR A 127 -0.43 -1.52 18.58
C TYR A 127 -1.27 -0.85 19.67
N THR A 128 -1.69 -1.61 20.70
CA THR A 128 -2.47 -1.07 21.83
C THR A 128 -1.77 0.13 22.46
N GLY A 129 -2.48 1.23 22.59
CA GLY A 129 -1.94 2.47 23.13
C GLY A 129 -0.93 3.21 22.23
N GLN A 130 -0.73 2.77 21.01
CA GLN A 130 0.17 3.38 20.04
C GLN A 130 -0.61 4.12 18.96
N LYS A 131 -0.02 5.20 18.43
CA LYS A 131 -0.51 5.83 17.21
C LYS A 131 -0.12 4.97 16.01
N THR A 132 -1.04 4.79 15.07
CA THR A 132 -0.81 4.08 13.81
C THR A 132 -0.73 5.06 12.64
N CYS A 133 0.15 4.80 11.66
CA CYS A 133 0.38 5.63 10.48
C CYS A 133 0.20 4.88 9.17
N GLY A 134 -0.77 3.99 9.11
CA GLY A 134 -1.00 3.12 7.97
C GLY A 134 -0.39 1.74 8.18
N ILE A 135 0.18 1.17 7.13
CA ILE A 135 0.86 -0.12 7.20
C ILE A 135 2.13 -0.12 6.35
N THR A 136 3.21 -0.63 6.91
CA THR A 136 4.45 -0.90 6.17
C THR A 136 4.63 -2.40 6.05
N VAL A 137 4.78 -2.88 4.81
CA VAL A 137 5.05 -4.28 4.47
C VAL A 137 6.56 -4.48 4.31
N HIS A 138 7.11 -5.48 4.95
CA HIS A 138 8.51 -5.91 4.82
C HIS A 138 8.56 -7.21 4.03
N PHE A 139 9.09 -7.15 2.80
CA PHE A 139 9.34 -8.32 1.97
C PHE A 139 10.71 -8.89 2.33
N MET A 140 10.70 -10.10 2.87
CA MET A 140 11.85 -10.78 3.43
C MET A 140 12.31 -11.91 2.50
N PRO A 141 13.56 -12.43 2.65
CA PRO A 141 13.99 -13.65 1.98
C PRO A 141 13.02 -14.81 2.21
N CYS A 142 13.02 -15.77 1.28
CA CYS A 142 12.14 -16.93 1.31
C CYS A 142 10.65 -16.63 1.22
N ASP A 143 10.29 -15.55 0.52
CA ASP A 143 8.90 -15.11 0.35
C ASP A 143 8.19 -14.89 1.70
N GLU A 144 8.96 -14.55 2.75
CA GLU A 144 8.41 -14.18 4.04
C GLU A 144 7.98 -12.71 4.04
N VAL A 145 6.94 -12.42 4.83
CA VAL A 145 6.40 -11.07 4.96
C VAL A 145 6.18 -10.74 6.43
N LYS A 146 6.57 -9.53 6.82
CA LYS A 146 6.19 -8.92 8.09
C LYS A 146 5.47 -7.60 7.84
N VAL A 147 4.65 -7.17 8.78
CA VAL A 147 3.99 -5.87 8.70
C VAL A 147 4.16 -5.10 10.01
N THR A 148 4.05 -3.78 9.92
CA THR A 148 3.96 -2.91 11.08
C THR A 148 3.06 -1.71 10.78
N THR A 149 2.42 -1.18 11.82
CA THR A 149 1.59 0.04 11.77
C THR A 149 2.28 1.24 12.40
N SER A 150 3.57 1.09 12.75
CA SER A 150 4.35 2.08 13.45
C SER A 150 4.47 3.39 12.67
N CYS A 151 4.38 4.52 13.38
CA CYS A 151 4.69 5.85 12.85
C CYS A 151 6.19 6.19 12.87
N ALA A 152 7.03 5.31 13.43
CA ALA A 152 8.47 5.51 13.41
C ALA A 152 9.02 5.22 12.01
N THR A 153 10.08 5.92 11.63
CA THR A 153 10.79 5.71 10.37
C THR A 153 11.66 4.45 10.44
N TYR A 154 11.71 3.67 9.37
CA TYR A 154 12.60 2.52 9.27
C TYR A 154 14.05 2.91 9.64
N ASN A 155 14.76 2.01 10.31
CA ASN A 155 16.09 2.20 10.91
C ASN A 155 16.14 3.18 12.12
N SER A 156 15.04 3.79 12.53
CA SER A 156 15.05 4.56 13.78
C SER A 156 15.07 3.63 15.01
N PRO A 157 15.54 4.11 16.18
CA PRO A 157 15.58 3.30 17.40
C PRO A 157 14.22 2.72 17.82
N ASN A 158 13.14 3.41 17.52
CA ASN A 158 11.78 3.02 17.91
C ASN A 158 11.04 2.20 16.84
N TYR A 159 11.64 1.95 15.67
CA TYR A 159 11.02 1.13 14.65
C TYR A 159 11.02 -0.34 15.07
N PRO A 160 9.89 -1.06 14.99
CA PRO A 160 9.81 -2.40 15.60
C PRO A 160 10.54 -3.49 14.82
N ILE A 161 10.69 -3.35 13.51
CA ILE A 161 11.36 -4.34 12.64
C ILE A 161 12.81 -3.89 12.43
N LYS A 162 13.76 -4.73 12.91
CA LYS A 162 15.19 -4.37 13.00
C LYS A 162 16.07 -5.06 11.94
N GLU A 163 15.48 -5.85 11.08
CA GLU A 163 16.18 -6.54 10.01
C GLU A 163 16.92 -5.53 9.11
N PRO A 164 18.18 -5.83 8.71
CA PRO A 164 18.93 -4.95 7.82
C PRO A 164 18.28 -4.89 6.45
N LEU A 165 18.45 -3.77 5.75
CA LEU A 165 17.84 -3.57 4.43
C LEU A 165 18.25 -4.65 3.43
N LYS A 166 19.53 -5.03 3.43
CA LYS A 166 20.05 -6.07 2.53
C LYS A 166 20.15 -7.40 3.25
N MET A 167 19.26 -8.32 2.93
CA MET A 167 19.29 -9.67 3.45
C MET A 167 19.62 -10.66 2.34
N PRO A 168 20.64 -11.53 2.53
CA PRO A 168 20.93 -12.57 1.56
C PRO A 168 19.83 -13.62 1.55
N GLU A 169 19.49 -14.12 0.36
CA GLU A 169 18.61 -15.27 0.24
C GLU A 169 19.34 -16.52 0.78
N PRO A 170 18.78 -17.25 1.74
CA PRO A 170 19.39 -18.49 2.21
C PRO A 170 19.35 -19.56 1.13
N LYS A 171 20.33 -20.46 1.12
CA LYS A 171 20.37 -21.58 0.16
C LYS A 171 19.18 -22.53 0.28
N VAL A 172 18.60 -22.62 1.47
CA VAL A 172 17.41 -23.43 1.76
C VAL A 172 16.50 -22.60 2.63
N CYS A 173 15.28 -22.40 2.18
CA CYS A 173 14.27 -21.70 2.95
C CYS A 173 13.71 -22.61 4.07
N PRO A 174 13.45 -22.07 5.26
CA PRO A 174 12.75 -22.80 6.32
C PRO A 174 11.37 -23.26 5.81
N LYS A 175 10.96 -24.45 6.26
CA LYS A 175 9.60 -24.98 5.99
C LYS A 175 8.63 -24.51 7.04
#